data_8b325390baa2ecc062301a09685231fe
#
_entry.id   8b325390baa2ecc062301a09685231fe
#
_cell.length_a   1.000
_cell.length_b   1.000
_cell.length_c   1.000
_cell.angle_alpha   90.00
_cell.angle_beta   90.00
_cell.angle_gamma   90.00
#
_symmetry.space_group_name_H-M   'P 1'
#
loop_
_entity.id
_entity.type
_entity.pdbx_description
1 polymer ?
#
loop_
_entity_poly.entity_id
_entity_poly.type
_entity_poly.pdbx_seq_one_letter_code
_entity_poly.pdbx_strand_id
1 'polypeptide(L)'
;MTISGSIHRIQIVDSHTGGEPTRVVVSGGPDLGRGTMAERRLVFHEKFDEFRSAVVNEPRGSDVIVGALLCEPVDPANVAGVIFFNNVGALWMCGHGTIGLGVTLGHLGRIKAGTHRLETSVGLVTFDYDGANGVSFENVSSYRFAHNVTVEVEGVGPVTGDIAWGGNWFFLVDAAKLPKVEGRGLRVEGQQQAEASRSTSSFRIPPSFSLADVEQLTDLTWRIRQALERNGITGAEGGVIDHIELFGSPGDAANHSRNFVLCPGRAYDRSPCGTGTSAKLACLFADGKLQPGDTWRQESILGSVFEGSVRLDGDQLIPRVTGTAYVTAEATLLLDPADPFQMGIRV
;
A
#
# COMPACT_ATOMS: atom_id res chain seq x y z
N MET A 1 -26.21 -34.83 -2.84
CA MET A 1 -24.79 -35.17 -3.00
C MET A 1 -24.07 -34.73 -1.74
N THR A 2 -23.60 -35.70 -0.95
CA THR A 2 -22.83 -35.43 0.27
C THR A 2 -21.43 -35.00 -0.16
N ILE A 3 -21.10 -33.74 0.00
CA ILE A 3 -19.74 -33.24 -0.25
C ILE A 3 -18.88 -33.70 0.93
N SER A 4 -18.15 -34.82 0.72
CA SER A 4 -17.22 -35.40 1.69
C SER A 4 -15.86 -34.67 1.59
N GLY A 5 -15.77 -33.48 2.14
CA GLY A 5 -14.52 -32.75 2.30
C GLY A 5 -14.37 -32.31 3.75
N SER A 6 -13.15 -32.41 4.31
CA SER A 6 -12.87 -31.87 5.63
C SER A 6 -12.75 -30.34 5.52
N ILE A 7 -13.20 -29.63 6.56
CA ILE A 7 -13.01 -28.17 6.67
C ILE A 7 -11.51 -27.86 6.64
N HIS A 8 -11.09 -27.04 5.69
CA HIS A 8 -9.72 -26.52 5.66
C HIS A 8 -9.55 -25.40 6.69
N ARG A 9 -8.47 -25.46 7.48
CA ARG A 9 -8.20 -24.54 8.58
C ARG A 9 -6.96 -23.72 8.29
N ILE A 10 -7.08 -22.40 8.37
CA ILE A 10 -5.99 -21.46 8.13
C ILE A 10 -5.78 -20.68 9.42
N GLN A 11 -4.61 -20.79 10.04
CA GLN A 11 -4.27 -19.98 11.22
C GLN A 11 -3.76 -18.61 10.79
N ILE A 12 -4.29 -17.58 11.39
CA ILE A 12 -3.94 -16.22 11.09
C ILE A 12 -3.65 -15.43 12.36
N VAL A 13 -2.81 -14.40 12.22
CA VAL A 13 -2.65 -13.33 13.19
C VAL A 13 -2.93 -12.01 12.50
N ASP A 14 -3.87 -11.25 13.03
CA ASP A 14 -4.21 -9.92 12.53
C ASP A 14 -3.48 -8.84 13.35
N SER A 15 -3.02 -7.81 12.67
CA SER A 15 -2.41 -6.63 13.25
C SER A 15 -2.81 -5.40 12.46
N HIS A 16 -2.50 -4.20 12.99
CA HIS A 16 -2.51 -2.99 12.17
C HIS A 16 -1.19 -2.22 12.33
N THR A 17 -0.78 -1.54 11.28
CA THR A 17 0.36 -0.63 11.26
C THR A 17 -0.15 0.75 10.92
N GLY A 18 -0.09 1.68 11.86
CA GLY A 18 -0.61 3.03 11.63
C GLY A 18 -2.10 3.08 11.25
N GLY A 19 -2.89 2.07 11.61
CA GLY A 19 -4.31 1.93 11.25
C GLY A 19 -4.57 1.02 10.05
N GLU A 20 -3.57 0.69 9.23
CA GLU A 20 -3.73 -0.20 8.07
C GLU A 20 -3.64 -1.66 8.49
N PRO A 21 -4.67 -2.50 8.22
CA PRO A 21 -4.70 -3.87 8.69
C PRO A 21 -3.79 -4.81 7.90
N THR A 22 -3.14 -5.71 8.61
CA THR A 22 -2.34 -6.80 8.04
C THR A 22 -2.79 -8.13 8.64
N ARG A 23 -3.08 -9.11 7.79
CA ARG A 23 -3.40 -10.49 8.16
C ARG A 23 -2.25 -11.41 7.78
N VAL A 24 -1.56 -11.93 8.78
CA VAL A 24 -0.48 -12.89 8.58
C VAL A 24 -1.05 -14.31 8.59
N VAL A 25 -0.90 -15.03 7.47
CA VAL A 25 -1.19 -16.47 7.39
C VAL A 25 0.01 -17.23 7.97
N VAL A 26 -0.19 -17.82 9.14
CA VAL A 26 0.85 -18.51 9.91
C VAL A 26 0.97 -19.98 9.51
N SER A 27 -0.17 -20.62 9.22
CA SER A 27 -0.23 -22.00 8.74
C SER A 27 -1.51 -22.27 7.96
N GLY A 28 -1.55 -23.40 7.23
CA GLY A 28 -2.68 -23.76 6.36
C GLY A 28 -2.63 -23.07 4.99
N GLY A 29 -1.53 -22.42 4.64
CA GLY A 29 -1.31 -21.85 3.31
C GLY A 29 -0.98 -22.95 2.27
N PRO A 30 -1.04 -22.61 0.96
CA PRO A 30 -0.71 -23.52 -0.12
C PRO A 30 0.80 -23.81 -0.20
N ASP A 31 1.13 -24.98 -0.72
CA ASP A 31 2.51 -25.29 -1.10
C ASP A 31 2.84 -24.59 -2.43
N LEU A 32 3.77 -23.66 -2.39
CA LEU A 32 4.22 -22.91 -3.56
C LEU A 32 5.44 -23.54 -4.26
N GLY A 33 5.87 -24.71 -3.78
CA GLY A 33 7.05 -25.40 -4.27
C GLY A 33 8.35 -24.73 -3.81
N ARG A 34 9.42 -25.05 -4.55
CA ARG A 34 10.78 -24.52 -4.32
C ARG A 34 11.07 -23.40 -5.32
N GLY A 35 11.96 -22.50 -4.96
CA GLY A 35 12.36 -21.38 -5.81
C GLY A 35 12.48 -20.08 -5.01
N THR A 36 12.85 -19.02 -5.68
CA THR A 36 12.91 -17.65 -5.13
C THR A 36 11.52 -17.18 -4.72
N MET A 37 11.45 -16.15 -3.86
CA MET A 37 10.15 -15.58 -3.48
C MET A 37 9.42 -14.93 -4.68
N ALA A 38 10.14 -14.44 -5.68
CA ALA A 38 9.55 -13.94 -6.91
C ALA A 38 8.84 -15.05 -7.73
N GLU A 39 9.49 -16.22 -7.87
CA GLU A 39 8.90 -17.39 -8.53
C GLU A 39 7.70 -17.93 -7.74
N ARG A 40 7.81 -18.04 -6.40
CA ARG A 40 6.69 -18.46 -5.54
C ARG A 40 5.52 -17.47 -5.60
N ARG A 41 5.78 -16.16 -5.69
CA ARG A 41 4.74 -15.16 -5.90
C ARG A 41 4.00 -15.37 -7.22
N LEU A 42 4.71 -15.72 -8.29
CA LEU A 42 4.09 -16.02 -9.58
C LEU A 42 3.19 -17.25 -9.47
N VAL A 43 3.68 -18.33 -8.85
CA VAL A 43 2.87 -19.55 -8.57
C VAL A 43 1.64 -19.20 -7.74
N PHE A 44 1.77 -18.37 -6.70
CA PHE A 44 0.65 -17.93 -5.87
C PHE A 44 -0.38 -17.15 -6.69
N HIS A 45 0.07 -16.21 -7.50
CA HIS A 45 -0.79 -15.40 -8.36
C HIS A 45 -1.56 -16.23 -9.39
N GLU A 46 -0.87 -17.18 -10.05
CA GLU A 46 -1.47 -17.96 -11.15
C GLU A 46 -2.37 -19.11 -10.68
N LYS A 47 -2.06 -19.72 -9.53
CA LYS A 47 -2.69 -20.98 -9.12
C LYS A 47 -3.51 -20.89 -7.83
N PHE A 48 -3.34 -19.85 -7.02
CA PHE A 48 -3.91 -19.76 -5.68
C PHE A 48 -4.72 -18.49 -5.44
N ASP A 49 -5.28 -17.90 -6.50
CA ASP A 49 -6.13 -16.72 -6.39
C ASP A 49 -7.38 -16.97 -5.54
N GLU A 50 -7.93 -18.21 -5.59
CA GLU A 50 -9.04 -18.61 -4.73
C GLU A 50 -8.66 -18.62 -3.25
N PHE A 51 -7.45 -19.10 -2.91
CA PHE A 51 -6.94 -19.04 -1.55
C PHE A 51 -6.75 -17.59 -1.10
N ARG A 52 -6.15 -16.73 -1.94
CA ARG A 52 -6.02 -15.29 -1.69
C ARG A 52 -7.37 -14.70 -1.31
N SER A 53 -8.36 -14.89 -2.16
CA SER A 53 -9.72 -14.38 -1.95
C SER A 53 -10.37 -14.94 -0.68
N ALA A 54 -10.22 -16.23 -0.40
CA ALA A 54 -10.76 -16.87 0.80
C ALA A 54 -10.21 -16.24 2.10
N VAL A 55 -8.97 -15.73 2.06
CA VAL A 55 -8.28 -15.16 3.23
C VAL A 55 -8.61 -13.70 3.46
N VAL A 56 -8.66 -12.88 2.38
CA VAL A 56 -8.76 -11.42 2.55
C VAL A 56 -10.09 -10.82 2.10
N ASN A 57 -10.89 -11.52 1.29
CA ASN A 57 -12.19 -11.00 0.88
C ASN A 57 -13.31 -11.42 1.87
N GLU A 58 -14.45 -10.75 1.75
CA GLU A 58 -15.67 -11.17 2.46
C GLU A 58 -16.05 -12.63 2.13
N PRO A 59 -16.61 -13.35 3.05
CA PRO A 59 -17.10 -12.95 4.39
C PRO A 59 -16.05 -13.05 5.51
N ARG A 60 -14.80 -13.47 5.23
CA ARG A 60 -13.75 -13.66 6.25
C ARG A 60 -12.77 -12.50 6.34
N GLY A 61 -12.84 -11.56 5.40
CA GLY A 61 -12.02 -10.36 5.33
C GLY A 61 -12.81 -9.14 4.91
N SER A 62 -12.12 -8.18 4.33
CA SER A 62 -12.67 -6.96 3.74
C SER A 62 -11.66 -6.35 2.77
N ASP A 63 -12.12 -5.41 1.94
CA ASP A 63 -11.31 -4.76 0.88
C ASP A 63 -10.01 -4.13 1.36
N VAL A 64 -9.91 -3.83 2.66
CA VAL A 64 -8.78 -3.12 3.24
C VAL A 64 -7.67 -4.03 3.76
N ILE A 65 -7.95 -5.33 3.91
CA ILE A 65 -6.99 -6.26 4.51
C ILE A 65 -5.86 -6.56 3.52
N VAL A 66 -4.63 -6.32 3.95
CA VAL A 66 -3.44 -6.84 3.27
C VAL A 66 -3.04 -8.15 3.93
N GLY A 67 -3.03 -9.21 3.14
CA GLY A 67 -2.56 -10.52 3.54
C GLY A 67 -1.03 -10.63 3.43
N ALA A 68 -0.44 -11.41 4.32
CA ALA A 68 0.97 -11.78 4.32
C ALA A 68 1.09 -13.30 4.51
N LEU A 69 1.36 -14.03 3.44
CA LEU A 69 1.59 -15.47 3.51
C LEU A 69 3.01 -15.74 3.95
N LEU A 70 3.18 -16.30 5.15
CA LEU A 70 4.47 -16.77 5.61
C LEU A 70 4.92 -18.00 4.81
N CYS A 71 6.14 -17.94 4.34
CA CYS A 71 6.81 -19.01 3.62
C CYS A 71 8.10 -19.40 4.35
N GLU A 72 8.54 -20.65 4.19
CA GLU A 72 9.89 -21.03 4.55
C GLU A 72 10.88 -20.20 3.70
N PRO A 73 11.91 -19.62 4.31
CA PRO A 73 12.91 -18.85 3.58
C PRO A 73 13.72 -19.77 2.66
N VAL A 74 14.25 -19.22 1.59
CA VAL A 74 15.20 -19.94 0.69
C VAL A 74 16.54 -20.10 1.37
N ASP A 75 17.03 -19.02 2.00
CA ASP A 75 18.21 -19.04 2.86
C ASP A 75 17.78 -19.17 4.33
N PRO A 76 18.14 -20.27 5.02
CA PRO A 76 17.77 -20.50 6.43
C PRO A 76 18.36 -19.47 7.41
N ALA A 77 19.29 -18.60 6.97
CA ALA A 77 19.76 -17.47 7.76
C ALA A 77 18.72 -16.32 7.85
N ASN A 78 17.69 -16.35 7.01
CA ASN A 78 16.59 -15.39 7.06
C ASN A 78 15.45 -15.91 7.94
N VAL A 79 14.70 -15.01 8.58
CA VAL A 79 13.67 -15.42 9.55
C VAL A 79 12.41 -15.97 8.90
N ALA A 80 12.11 -15.54 7.68
CA ALA A 80 10.98 -16.02 6.88
C ALA A 80 11.10 -15.53 5.43
N GLY A 81 10.34 -16.17 4.53
CA GLY A 81 9.88 -15.61 3.28
C GLY A 81 8.46 -15.06 3.45
N VAL A 82 8.06 -14.09 2.63
CA VAL A 82 6.69 -13.54 2.63
C VAL A 82 6.21 -13.21 1.23
N ILE A 83 4.93 -13.50 0.97
CA ILE A 83 4.19 -12.99 -0.17
C ILE A 83 3.07 -12.11 0.34
N PHE A 84 3.11 -10.82 -0.03
CA PHE A 84 2.03 -9.89 0.27
C PHE A 84 0.95 -9.94 -0.80
N PHE A 85 -0.29 -9.77 -0.41
CA PHE A 85 -1.44 -9.77 -1.31
C PHE A 85 -2.60 -8.96 -0.73
N ASN A 86 -3.54 -8.56 -1.57
CA ASN A 86 -4.75 -7.86 -1.13
C ASN A 86 -6.01 -8.45 -1.82
N ASN A 87 -7.12 -7.73 -1.77
CA ASN A 87 -8.40 -8.13 -2.37
C ASN A 87 -8.35 -8.30 -3.91
N VAL A 88 -7.34 -7.75 -4.60
CA VAL A 88 -7.24 -7.83 -6.08
C VAL A 88 -6.07 -8.67 -6.59
N GLY A 89 -5.02 -8.91 -5.79
CA GLY A 89 -3.88 -9.69 -6.29
C GLY A 89 -2.69 -9.78 -5.36
N ALA A 90 -1.60 -10.37 -5.87
CA ALA A 90 -0.32 -10.45 -5.18
C ALA A 90 0.48 -9.16 -5.39
N LEU A 91 0.91 -8.54 -4.29
CA LEU A 91 1.70 -7.31 -4.27
C LEU A 91 3.21 -7.61 -4.45
N TRP A 92 3.97 -6.59 -4.85
CA TRP A 92 5.43 -6.70 -4.94
C TRP A 92 6.08 -6.51 -3.57
N MET A 93 5.80 -5.39 -2.92
CA MET A 93 6.27 -5.04 -1.59
C MET A 93 5.15 -4.36 -0.80
N CYS A 94 5.19 -4.52 0.53
CA CYS A 94 4.26 -3.86 1.43
C CYS A 94 4.98 -3.37 2.67
N GLY A 95 5.13 -2.04 2.82
CA GLY A 95 5.86 -1.45 3.94
C GLY A 95 5.14 -1.63 5.28
N HIS A 96 3.86 -1.27 5.36
CA HIS A 96 3.08 -1.46 6.60
C HIS A 96 2.97 -2.96 6.94
N GLY A 97 2.81 -3.83 5.92
CA GLY A 97 2.80 -5.27 6.12
C GLY A 97 4.12 -5.81 6.67
N THR A 98 5.27 -5.26 6.25
CA THR A 98 6.58 -5.63 6.80
C THR A 98 6.70 -5.25 8.26
N ILE A 99 6.22 -4.04 8.66
CA ILE A 99 6.19 -3.60 10.05
C ILE A 99 5.27 -4.51 10.87
N GLY A 100 4.04 -4.75 10.39
CA GLY A 100 3.07 -5.65 11.03
C GLY A 100 3.58 -7.08 11.16
N LEU A 101 4.27 -7.59 10.12
CA LEU A 101 4.88 -8.92 10.14
C LEU A 101 6.01 -9.02 11.16
N GLY A 102 6.89 -8.01 11.25
CA GLY A 102 7.97 -7.98 12.26
C GLY A 102 7.43 -8.08 13.69
N VAL A 103 6.40 -7.28 14.01
CA VAL A 103 5.73 -7.34 15.32
C VAL A 103 5.02 -8.70 15.52
N THR A 104 4.37 -9.24 14.48
CA THR A 104 3.72 -10.56 14.54
C THR A 104 4.73 -11.69 14.79
N LEU A 105 5.89 -11.68 14.15
CA LEU A 105 6.95 -12.66 14.39
C LEU A 105 7.49 -12.58 15.83
N GLY A 106 7.62 -11.35 16.37
CA GLY A 106 7.95 -11.13 17.77
C GLY A 106 6.89 -11.69 18.71
N HIS A 107 5.61 -11.40 18.46
CA HIS A 107 4.46 -11.90 19.22
C HIS A 107 4.41 -13.45 19.23
N LEU A 108 4.68 -14.09 18.10
CA LEU A 108 4.77 -15.55 17.97
C LEU A 108 6.03 -16.14 18.61
N GLY A 109 6.92 -15.32 19.17
CA GLY A 109 8.20 -15.77 19.77
C GLY A 109 9.22 -16.30 18.75
N ARG A 110 9.00 -16.04 17.45
CA ARG A 110 9.91 -16.49 16.37
C ARG A 110 11.17 -15.63 16.27
N ILE A 111 11.09 -14.38 16.72
CA ILE A 111 12.21 -13.43 16.78
C ILE A 111 12.25 -12.74 18.15
N LYS A 112 13.41 -12.16 18.48
CA LYS A 112 13.62 -11.27 19.62
C LYS A 112 14.01 -9.89 19.14
N ALA A 113 14.10 -8.92 20.02
CA ALA A 113 14.65 -7.59 19.68
C ALA A 113 16.01 -7.73 18.96
N GLY A 114 16.18 -6.98 17.89
CA GLY A 114 17.39 -7.01 17.07
C GLY A 114 17.12 -6.93 15.57
N THR A 115 18.18 -7.12 14.79
CA THR A 115 18.16 -7.05 13.33
C THR A 115 17.85 -8.42 12.72
N HIS A 116 16.91 -8.42 11.77
CA HIS A 116 16.43 -9.61 11.08
C HIS A 116 16.36 -9.38 9.58
N ARG A 117 16.28 -10.46 8.81
CA ARG A 117 16.15 -10.41 7.35
C ARG A 117 14.93 -11.20 6.90
N LEU A 118 14.17 -10.61 5.98
CA LEU A 118 12.96 -11.15 5.38
C LEU A 118 13.16 -11.28 3.87
N GLU A 119 12.84 -12.42 3.31
CA GLU A 119 12.82 -12.60 1.86
C GLU A 119 11.47 -12.15 1.31
N THR A 120 11.49 -11.24 0.34
CA THR A 120 10.29 -10.74 -0.36
C THR A 120 10.39 -11.00 -1.86
N SER A 121 9.32 -10.79 -2.59
CA SER A 121 9.31 -10.93 -4.04
C SER A 121 10.18 -9.90 -4.79
N VAL A 122 10.56 -8.80 -4.14
CA VAL A 122 11.44 -7.75 -4.70
C VAL A 122 12.89 -7.84 -4.17
N GLY A 123 13.18 -8.83 -3.33
CA GLY A 123 14.51 -9.04 -2.75
C GLY A 123 14.51 -9.16 -1.24
N LEU A 124 15.70 -9.05 -0.67
CA LEU A 124 15.93 -9.16 0.77
C LEU A 124 15.65 -7.82 1.46
N VAL A 125 14.83 -7.85 2.50
CA VAL A 125 14.50 -6.70 3.34
C VAL A 125 15.09 -6.92 4.72
N THR A 126 15.95 -6.01 5.17
CA THR A 126 16.48 -5.99 6.53
C THR A 126 15.59 -5.14 7.41
N PHE A 127 15.26 -5.63 8.59
CA PHE A 127 14.48 -4.87 9.56
C PHE A 127 15.00 -5.03 10.98
N ASP A 128 14.82 -3.98 11.79
CA ASP A 128 15.09 -4.00 13.21
C ASP A 128 13.76 -4.02 13.96
N TYR A 129 13.63 -4.96 14.87
CA TYR A 129 12.50 -5.07 15.80
C TYR A 129 12.95 -4.64 17.20
N ASP A 130 12.23 -3.74 17.84
CA ASP A 130 12.58 -3.18 19.17
C ASP A 130 12.25 -4.10 20.34
N GLY A 131 11.59 -5.21 20.08
CA GLY A 131 11.13 -6.14 21.13
C GLY A 131 9.73 -5.82 21.69
N ALA A 132 9.06 -4.81 21.13
CA ALA A 132 7.71 -4.39 21.53
C ALA A 132 6.81 -4.18 20.29
N ASN A 133 6.64 -2.96 19.85
CA ASN A 133 5.74 -2.61 18.73
C ASN A 133 6.44 -1.84 17.60
N GLY A 134 7.69 -1.49 17.76
CA GLY A 134 8.46 -0.71 16.80
C GLY A 134 9.23 -1.58 15.82
N VAL A 135 9.11 -1.28 14.54
CA VAL A 135 9.90 -1.90 13.46
C VAL A 135 10.43 -0.82 12.55
N SER A 136 11.72 -0.89 12.25
CA SER A 136 12.37 -0.10 11.21
C SER A 136 12.84 -1.04 10.13
N PHE A 137 12.53 -0.80 8.86
CA PHE A 137 13.03 -1.64 7.78
C PHE A 137 13.79 -0.82 6.72
N GLU A 138 14.83 -1.39 6.17
CA GLU A 138 15.48 -0.90 4.97
C GLU A 138 14.74 -1.46 3.77
N ASN A 139 14.16 -0.55 2.98
CA ASN A 139 13.44 -0.94 1.78
C ASN A 139 14.44 -1.23 0.64
N VAL A 140 13.93 -1.78 -0.46
CA VAL A 140 14.70 -1.91 -1.70
C VAL A 140 15.16 -0.54 -2.19
N SER A 141 16.22 -0.51 -3.00
CA SER A 141 16.70 0.72 -3.63
C SER A 141 15.55 1.46 -4.30
N SER A 142 15.41 2.73 -3.97
CA SER A 142 14.32 3.58 -4.45
C SER A 142 14.87 4.75 -5.27
N TYR A 143 14.10 5.17 -6.27
CA TYR A 143 14.54 6.23 -7.18
C TYR A 143 13.37 6.96 -7.83
N ARG A 144 13.58 8.23 -8.21
CA ARG A 144 12.68 8.97 -9.10
C ARG A 144 12.99 8.59 -10.53
N PHE A 145 12.01 8.02 -11.22
CA PHE A 145 12.13 7.62 -12.63
C PHE A 145 11.90 8.79 -13.58
N ALA A 146 10.84 9.57 -13.31
CA ALA A 146 10.52 10.73 -14.13
C ALA A 146 10.04 11.90 -13.27
N HIS A 147 10.42 13.11 -13.65
CA HIS A 147 10.12 14.34 -12.93
C HIS A 147 9.13 15.21 -13.70
N ASN A 148 8.15 15.79 -12.98
CA ASN A 148 7.15 16.72 -13.56
C ASN A 148 6.39 16.15 -14.76
N VAL A 149 5.94 14.90 -14.68
CA VAL A 149 5.09 14.28 -15.71
C VAL A 149 3.68 14.84 -15.58
N THR A 150 3.12 15.34 -16.70
CA THR A 150 1.77 15.91 -16.72
C THR A 150 0.83 14.98 -17.48
N VAL A 151 -0.36 14.74 -16.91
CA VAL A 151 -1.43 13.97 -17.53
C VAL A 151 -2.74 14.76 -17.47
N GLU A 152 -3.51 14.74 -18.57
CA GLU A 152 -4.84 15.32 -18.59
C GLU A 152 -5.84 14.39 -17.90
N VAL A 153 -6.47 14.90 -16.85
CA VAL A 153 -7.44 14.18 -16.05
C VAL A 153 -8.84 14.73 -16.29
N GLU A 154 -9.72 13.87 -16.76
CA GLU A 154 -11.10 14.24 -17.10
C GLU A 154 -11.83 14.87 -15.90
N GLY A 155 -12.39 16.07 -16.10
CA GLY A 155 -13.11 16.82 -15.08
C GLY A 155 -12.21 17.49 -14.04
N VAL A 156 -10.88 17.38 -14.17
CA VAL A 156 -9.89 18.00 -13.26
C VAL A 156 -8.98 18.95 -14.04
N GLY A 157 -8.51 18.54 -15.23
CA GLY A 157 -7.51 19.25 -16.04
C GLY A 157 -6.12 18.64 -15.88
N PRO A 158 -5.05 19.40 -16.22
CA PRO A 158 -3.68 18.90 -16.17
C PRO A 158 -3.21 18.67 -14.72
N VAL A 159 -2.80 17.43 -14.43
CA VAL A 159 -2.21 17.04 -13.16
C VAL A 159 -0.75 16.70 -13.39
N THR A 160 0.14 17.31 -12.61
CA THR A 160 1.59 17.11 -12.71
C THR A 160 2.11 16.43 -11.45
N GLY A 161 2.92 15.39 -11.64
CA GLY A 161 3.54 14.62 -10.57
C GLY A 161 4.85 13.97 -10.99
N ASP A 162 5.49 13.31 -10.04
CA ASP A 162 6.70 12.53 -10.27
C ASP A 162 6.36 11.05 -10.35
N ILE A 163 7.06 10.29 -11.22
CA ILE A 163 7.00 8.84 -11.23
C ILE A 163 8.21 8.32 -10.47
N ALA A 164 7.98 7.50 -9.45
CA ALA A 164 9.04 6.97 -8.62
C ALA A 164 8.79 5.51 -8.23
N TRP A 165 9.89 4.79 -7.99
CA TRP A 165 9.92 3.44 -7.47
C TRP A 165 10.28 3.45 -5.98
N GLY A 166 9.46 2.78 -5.17
CA GLY A 166 9.71 2.55 -3.73
C GLY A 166 9.41 1.11 -3.31
N GLY A 167 9.55 0.15 -4.26
CA GLY A 167 9.07 -1.23 -4.10
C GLY A 167 7.71 -1.50 -4.77
N ASN A 168 7.03 -0.44 -5.17
CA ASN A 168 5.90 -0.37 -6.10
C ASN A 168 6.06 0.92 -6.92
N TRP A 169 5.34 1.06 -8.03
CA TRP A 169 5.34 2.26 -8.84
C TRP A 169 4.32 3.27 -8.32
N PHE A 170 4.78 4.48 -8.12
CA PHE A 170 3.98 5.60 -7.63
C PHE A 170 3.93 6.75 -8.64
N PHE A 171 2.76 7.41 -8.69
CA PHE A 171 2.64 8.77 -9.20
C PHE A 171 2.38 9.70 -8.01
N LEU A 172 3.36 10.57 -7.71
CA LEU A 172 3.37 11.44 -6.54
C LEU A 172 2.97 12.85 -6.93
N VAL A 173 1.89 13.36 -6.34
CA VAL A 173 1.30 14.65 -6.69
C VAL A 173 1.26 15.57 -5.49
N ASP A 174 1.81 16.77 -5.65
CA ASP A 174 1.65 17.85 -4.68
C ASP A 174 0.26 18.48 -4.82
N ALA A 175 -0.58 18.29 -3.81
CA ALA A 175 -1.96 18.78 -3.84
C ALA A 175 -2.05 20.32 -3.97
N ALA A 176 -1.03 21.06 -3.53
CA ALA A 176 -0.99 22.50 -3.71
C ALA A 176 -0.86 22.92 -5.18
N LYS A 177 -0.39 22.00 -6.05
CA LYS A 177 -0.22 22.23 -7.49
C LYS A 177 -1.41 21.74 -8.33
N LEU A 178 -2.42 21.13 -7.70
CA LEU A 178 -3.62 20.70 -8.41
C LEU A 178 -4.37 21.89 -9.00
N PRO A 179 -4.99 21.73 -10.19
CA PRO A 179 -5.82 22.77 -10.78
C PRO A 179 -6.93 23.21 -9.82
N LYS A 180 -7.11 24.51 -9.66
CA LYS A 180 -8.30 25.06 -8.98
C LYS A 180 -9.46 24.99 -9.96
N VAL A 181 -10.30 23.98 -9.85
CA VAL A 181 -11.49 23.88 -10.67
C VAL A 181 -12.54 24.88 -10.13
N GLU A 182 -12.57 26.07 -10.73
CA GLU A 182 -13.71 26.97 -10.55
C GLU A 182 -14.90 26.38 -11.31
N GLY A 183 -16.00 26.10 -10.61
CA GLY A 183 -17.23 25.63 -11.23
C GLY A 183 -17.71 26.65 -12.27
N ARG A 184 -17.44 26.43 -13.57
CA ARG A 184 -18.11 27.14 -14.64
C ARG A 184 -19.56 26.71 -14.65
N GLY A 185 -20.41 27.47 -13.95
CA GLY A 185 -21.84 27.45 -14.20
C GLY A 185 -22.07 27.77 -15.68
N LEU A 186 -22.46 26.79 -16.48
CA LEU A 186 -23.04 27.03 -17.77
C LEU A 186 -24.37 27.81 -17.54
N ARG A 187 -24.33 29.12 -17.72
CA ARG A 187 -25.55 29.89 -17.88
C ARG A 187 -26.17 29.47 -19.23
N VAL A 188 -27.17 28.60 -19.16
CA VAL A 188 -28.11 28.44 -20.25
C VAL A 188 -29.16 29.51 -20.05
N GLU A 189 -29.14 30.55 -20.89
CA GLU A 189 -30.22 31.52 -20.97
C GLU A 189 -31.47 30.83 -21.54
N GLY A 190 -32.54 30.86 -20.75
CA GLY A 190 -33.93 30.58 -21.19
C GLY A 190 -34.37 29.13 -21.07
N GLN A 191 -34.78 28.73 -19.85
CA GLN A 191 -36.02 27.95 -19.63
C GLN A 191 -36.32 27.87 -18.13
N GLN A 192 -37.58 28.19 -17.81
CA GLN A 192 -38.13 28.15 -16.46
C GLN A 192 -38.32 26.71 -15.97
N GLN A 193 -37.93 26.51 -14.71
CA GLN A 193 -38.44 25.54 -13.74
C GLN A 193 -38.55 24.07 -14.15
N ALA A 194 -37.53 23.29 -13.77
CA ALA A 194 -37.69 21.98 -13.13
C ALA A 194 -36.42 21.73 -12.29
N GLU A 195 -36.57 21.67 -10.97
CA GLU A 195 -35.53 21.29 -10.03
C GLU A 195 -35.08 19.84 -10.30
N ALA A 196 -33.95 19.69 -10.94
CA ALA A 196 -33.15 18.51 -10.86
C ALA A 196 -31.74 18.99 -10.43
N SER A 197 -31.43 18.83 -9.15
CA SER A 197 -30.14 19.14 -8.58
C SER A 197 -29.08 18.24 -9.22
N ARG A 198 -28.55 18.69 -10.37
CA ARG A 198 -27.24 18.18 -10.82
C ARG A 198 -26.18 18.99 -10.06
N SER A 199 -25.74 18.44 -8.95
CA SER A 199 -24.59 18.89 -8.20
C SER A 199 -23.38 18.96 -9.16
N THR A 200 -23.08 20.15 -9.66
CA THR A 200 -21.76 20.45 -10.20
C THR A 200 -20.82 20.58 -9.01
N SER A 201 -20.33 19.45 -8.49
CA SER A 201 -19.35 19.48 -7.41
C SER A 201 -18.09 20.12 -7.95
N SER A 202 -17.81 21.35 -7.52
CA SER A 202 -16.52 21.98 -7.71
C SER A 202 -15.49 21.15 -6.93
N PHE A 203 -14.60 20.50 -7.65
CA PHE A 203 -13.51 19.70 -7.07
C PHE A 203 -12.56 20.65 -6.34
N ARG A 204 -12.61 20.69 -5.02
CA ARG A 204 -11.71 21.52 -4.21
C ARG A 204 -11.05 20.63 -3.16
N ILE A 205 -9.78 20.32 -3.35
CA ILE A 205 -8.99 19.62 -2.35
C ILE A 205 -8.44 20.63 -1.37
N PRO A 206 -8.68 20.44 -0.05
CA PRO A 206 -8.08 21.29 0.95
C PRO A 206 -6.55 21.09 1.00
N PRO A 207 -5.79 22.12 1.38
CA PRO A 207 -4.32 21.99 1.49
C PRO A 207 -3.88 21.01 2.58
N SER A 208 -4.76 20.68 3.52
CA SER A 208 -4.57 19.63 4.52
C SER A 208 -5.75 18.66 4.45
N PHE A 209 -5.48 17.38 4.22
CA PHE A 209 -6.49 16.33 4.08
C PHE A 209 -7.00 15.86 5.43
N SER A 210 -8.24 15.37 5.44
CA SER A 210 -8.87 14.74 6.59
C SER A 210 -9.68 13.51 6.16
N LEU A 211 -10.14 12.72 7.12
CA LEU A 211 -11.04 11.60 6.85
C LEU A 211 -12.35 12.02 6.15
N ALA A 212 -12.79 13.26 6.34
CA ALA A 212 -13.97 13.80 5.67
C ALA A 212 -13.79 13.93 4.14
N ASP A 213 -12.53 13.97 3.67
CA ASP A 213 -12.18 14.17 2.27
C ASP A 213 -11.95 12.85 1.53
N VAL A 214 -11.99 11.69 2.22
CA VAL A 214 -11.58 10.37 1.68
C VAL A 214 -12.31 10.02 0.39
N GLU A 215 -13.62 10.22 0.32
CA GLU A 215 -14.39 9.91 -0.89
C GLU A 215 -13.92 10.73 -2.09
N GLN A 216 -13.73 12.03 -1.89
CA GLN A 216 -13.26 12.95 -2.92
C GLN A 216 -11.81 12.66 -3.34
N LEU A 217 -10.94 12.35 -2.38
CA LEU A 217 -9.55 11.99 -2.62
C LEU A 217 -9.44 10.66 -3.40
N THR A 218 -10.27 9.68 -3.04
CA THR A 218 -10.36 8.39 -3.74
C THR A 218 -10.82 8.58 -5.19
N ASP A 219 -11.85 9.39 -5.44
CA ASP A 219 -12.33 9.66 -6.79
C ASP A 219 -11.27 10.38 -7.63
N LEU A 220 -10.61 11.39 -7.09
CA LEU A 220 -9.55 12.11 -7.78
C LEU A 220 -8.38 11.19 -8.15
N THR A 221 -7.84 10.46 -7.16
CA THR A 221 -6.69 9.60 -7.37
C THR A 221 -7.02 8.45 -8.32
N TRP A 222 -8.24 7.93 -8.29
CA TRP A 222 -8.72 6.95 -9.25
C TRP A 222 -8.76 7.50 -10.68
N ARG A 223 -9.28 8.73 -10.89
CA ARG A 223 -9.27 9.41 -12.20
C ARG A 223 -7.85 9.64 -12.70
N ILE A 224 -6.93 10.04 -11.83
CA ILE A 224 -5.50 10.20 -12.17
C ILE A 224 -4.94 8.85 -12.65
N ARG A 225 -5.15 7.77 -11.90
CA ARG A 225 -4.70 6.43 -12.28
C ARG A 225 -5.22 6.02 -13.66
N GLN A 226 -6.52 6.17 -13.88
CA GLN A 226 -7.13 5.86 -15.18
C GLN A 226 -6.57 6.73 -16.32
N ALA A 227 -6.26 8.00 -16.04
CA ALA A 227 -5.66 8.88 -17.03
C ALA A 227 -4.23 8.45 -17.39
N LEU A 228 -3.41 8.04 -16.42
CA LEU A 228 -2.07 7.48 -16.66
C LEU A 228 -2.16 6.23 -17.54
N GLU A 229 -3.06 5.30 -17.22
CA GLU A 229 -3.28 4.07 -17.99
C GLU A 229 -3.72 4.35 -19.42
N ARG A 230 -4.73 5.22 -19.64
CA ARG A 230 -5.21 5.61 -20.98
C ARG A 230 -4.14 6.27 -21.84
N ASN A 231 -3.20 6.98 -21.24
CA ASN A 231 -2.12 7.67 -21.94
C ASN A 231 -0.84 6.82 -22.05
N GLY A 232 -0.86 5.56 -21.60
CA GLY A 232 0.29 4.67 -21.63
C GLY A 232 1.48 5.15 -20.80
N ILE A 233 1.23 5.94 -19.74
CA ILE A 233 2.26 6.44 -18.82
C ILE A 233 2.56 5.35 -17.81
N THR A 234 3.80 4.88 -17.80
CA THR A 234 4.27 3.76 -16.98
C THR A 234 5.58 4.11 -16.26
N GLY A 235 5.98 3.26 -15.32
CA GLY A 235 7.33 3.23 -14.80
C GLY A 235 8.32 2.59 -15.79
N ALA A 236 9.53 2.29 -15.33
CA ALA A 236 10.54 1.62 -16.13
C ALA A 236 10.02 0.28 -16.67
N GLU A 237 10.46 -0.10 -17.87
CA GLU A 237 10.14 -1.37 -18.54
C GLU A 237 8.62 -1.66 -18.63
N GLY A 238 7.80 -0.61 -18.70
CA GLY A 238 6.35 -0.74 -18.77
C GLY A 238 5.69 -1.05 -17.42
N GLY A 239 6.38 -0.85 -16.30
CA GLY A 239 5.87 -1.08 -14.95
C GLY A 239 4.58 -0.28 -14.70
N VAL A 240 3.51 -0.98 -14.29
CA VAL A 240 2.21 -0.36 -14.04
C VAL A 240 2.29 0.55 -12.83
N ILE A 241 1.85 1.81 -12.99
CA ILE A 241 1.69 2.75 -11.88
C ILE A 241 0.33 2.47 -11.25
N ASP A 242 0.33 1.69 -10.17
CA ASP A 242 -0.87 1.23 -9.48
C ASP A 242 -1.16 1.98 -8.17
N HIS A 243 -0.24 2.82 -7.72
CA HIS A 243 -0.39 3.68 -6.56
C HIS A 243 -0.36 5.15 -6.95
N ILE A 244 -1.32 5.92 -6.44
CA ILE A 244 -1.34 7.38 -6.60
C ILE A 244 -1.24 8.00 -5.21
N GLU A 245 -0.22 8.81 -4.98
CA GLU A 245 0.00 9.50 -3.72
C GLU A 245 -0.22 11.00 -3.88
N LEU A 246 -1.18 11.53 -3.14
CA LEU A 246 -1.34 12.96 -2.93
C LEU A 246 -0.68 13.34 -1.62
N PHE A 247 0.04 14.45 -1.60
CA PHE A 247 0.60 14.96 -0.36
C PHE A 247 0.34 16.47 -0.21
N GLY A 248 0.18 16.88 1.03
CA GLY A 248 -0.16 18.24 1.42
C GLY A 248 0.40 18.59 2.79
N SER A 249 -0.10 19.66 3.36
CA SER A 249 0.29 20.12 4.67
C SER A 249 -0.06 19.11 5.76
N PRO A 250 0.83 18.89 6.75
CA PRO A 250 0.55 18.00 7.86
C PRO A 250 -0.55 18.57 8.76
N GLY A 251 -1.22 17.70 9.51
CA GLY A 251 -2.15 18.11 10.54
C GLY A 251 -1.46 18.53 11.84
N ASP A 252 -0.32 17.89 12.15
CA ASP A 252 0.57 18.26 13.23
C ASP A 252 1.81 18.94 12.67
N ALA A 253 2.11 20.15 13.15
CA ALA A 253 3.26 20.95 12.72
C ALA A 253 4.63 20.29 13.01
N ALA A 254 4.68 19.26 13.85
CA ALA A 254 5.87 18.45 14.08
C ALA A 254 6.19 17.50 12.91
N ASN A 255 5.24 17.29 12.00
CA ASN A 255 5.40 16.46 10.81
C ASN A 255 5.71 17.30 9.59
N HIS A 256 6.28 16.69 8.55
CA HIS A 256 6.71 17.40 7.35
C HIS A 256 5.64 17.43 6.26
N SER A 257 4.81 16.39 6.19
CA SER A 257 3.79 16.21 5.16
C SER A 257 2.72 15.25 5.63
N ARG A 258 1.49 15.43 5.15
CA ARG A 258 0.42 14.43 5.23
C ARG A 258 0.17 13.87 3.84
N ASN A 259 -0.12 12.57 3.73
CA ASN A 259 -0.46 11.95 2.46
C ASN A 259 -1.83 11.29 2.47
N PHE A 260 -2.32 11.07 1.25
CA PHE A 260 -3.39 10.15 0.91
C PHE A 260 -2.88 9.26 -0.22
N VAL A 261 -2.95 7.94 -0.06
CA VAL A 261 -2.44 6.98 -1.03
C VAL A 261 -3.58 6.09 -1.51
N LEU A 262 -3.86 6.12 -2.82
CA LEU A 262 -4.71 5.13 -3.46
C LEU A 262 -3.87 3.89 -3.77
N CYS A 263 -4.36 2.74 -3.32
CA CYS A 263 -3.78 1.42 -3.57
C CYS A 263 -4.53 0.65 -4.68
N PRO A 264 -3.97 -0.46 -5.19
CA PRO A 264 -4.69 -1.39 -6.05
C PRO A 264 -6.02 -1.83 -5.42
N GLY A 265 -7.08 -1.94 -6.24
CA GLY A 265 -8.42 -2.27 -5.75
C GLY A 265 -9.23 -1.05 -5.30
N ARG A 266 -8.73 0.16 -5.56
CA ARG A 266 -9.41 1.41 -5.20
C ARG A 266 -9.57 1.63 -3.70
N ALA A 267 -8.84 0.88 -2.87
CA ALA A 267 -8.70 1.15 -1.44
C ALA A 267 -7.69 2.27 -1.20
N TYR A 268 -7.82 2.99 -0.08
CA TYR A 268 -6.79 3.92 0.37
C TYR A 268 -5.99 3.33 1.53
N ASP A 269 -4.69 3.64 1.60
CA ASP A 269 -3.83 3.27 2.73
C ASP A 269 -4.16 4.15 3.94
N ARG A 270 -4.42 3.53 5.07
CA ARG A 270 -4.68 4.22 6.33
C ARG A 270 -3.40 4.60 7.05
N SER A 271 -2.32 3.89 6.76
CA SER A 271 -0.97 4.22 7.20
C SER A 271 -0.33 5.29 6.30
N PRO A 272 0.84 5.84 6.67
CA PRO A 272 1.60 6.73 5.78
C PRO A 272 2.13 6.08 4.51
N CYS A 273 1.88 4.81 4.26
CA CYS A 273 2.39 3.98 3.17
C CYS A 273 3.93 3.87 3.15
N GLY A 274 4.46 2.70 3.52
CA GLY A 274 5.92 2.53 3.61
C GLY A 274 6.64 2.61 2.27
N THR A 275 6.08 2.01 1.21
CA THR A 275 6.63 2.08 -0.15
C THR A 275 6.41 3.47 -0.77
N GLY A 276 5.27 4.13 -0.49
CA GLY A 276 5.02 5.52 -0.88
C GLY A 276 5.98 6.49 -0.19
N THR A 277 6.18 6.34 1.13
CA THR A 277 7.20 7.10 1.86
C THR A 277 8.58 6.91 1.24
N SER A 278 8.97 5.68 0.88
CA SER A 278 10.26 5.39 0.23
C SER A 278 10.41 6.10 -1.12
N ALA A 279 9.37 6.07 -1.96
CA ALA A 279 9.32 6.77 -3.23
C ALA A 279 9.41 8.30 -3.04
N LYS A 280 8.70 8.83 -2.02
CA LYS A 280 8.75 10.25 -1.64
C LYS A 280 10.14 10.68 -1.19
N LEU A 281 10.82 9.87 -0.34
CA LEU A 281 12.18 10.15 0.11
C LEU A 281 13.16 10.19 -1.08
N ALA A 282 13.00 9.32 -2.06
CA ALA A 282 13.81 9.33 -3.28
C ALA A 282 13.60 10.61 -4.10
N CYS A 283 12.37 11.10 -4.21
CA CYS A 283 12.08 12.39 -4.86
C CYS A 283 12.68 13.56 -4.10
N LEU A 284 12.57 13.59 -2.76
CA LEU A 284 13.14 14.63 -1.91
C LEU A 284 14.68 14.65 -1.98
N PHE A 285 15.30 13.49 -1.98
CA PHE A 285 16.74 13.36 -2.16
C PHE A 285 17.19 13.91 -3.53
N ALA A 286 16.49 13.51 -4.61
CA ALA A 286 16.78 13.98 -5.96
C ALA A 286 16.58 15.50 -6.12
N ASP A 287 15.71 16.11 -5.31
CA ASP A 287 15.51 17.57 -5.25
C ASP A 287 16.52 18.29 -4.34
N GLY A 288 17.41 17.57 -3.65
CA GLY A 288 18.32 18.13 -2.65
C GLY A 288 17.65 18.59 -1.35
N LYS A 289 16.39 18.19 -1.11
CA LYS A 289 15.57 18.57 0.06
C LYS A 289 15.71 17.59 1.24
N LEU A 290 16.37 16.47 1.02
CA LEU A 290 16.67 15.46 2.04
C LEU A 290 18.10 14.96 1.82
N GLN A 291 18.86 14.81 2.91
CA GLN A 291 20.22 14.28 2.87
C GLN A 291 20.31 13.01 3.74
N PRO A 292 21.32 12.15 3.52
CA PRO A 292 21.61 11.06 4.45
C PRO A 292 21.81 11.58 5.88
N GLY A 293 21.08 11.01 6.83
CA GLY A 293 21.08 11.43 8.23
C GLY A 293 19.88 12.31 8.61
N ASP A 294 19.17 12.87 7.64
CA ASP A 294 17.92 13.60 7.90
C ASP A 294 16.78 12.61 8.21
N THR A 295 15.85 13.06 9.04
CA THR A 295 14.60 12.32 9.31
C THR A 295 13.41 13.08 8.73
N TRP A 296 12.62 12.38 7.91
CA TRP A 296 11.34 12.84 7.39
C TRP A 296 10.20 12.21 8.16
N ARG A 297 9.25 13.00 8.63
CA ARG A 297 8.05 12.54 9.33
C ARG A 297 6.87 12.64 8.39
N GLN A 298 6.39 11.49 7.88
CA GLN A 298 5.24 11.39 7.00
C GLN A 298 4.00 11.04 7.82
N GLU A 299 3.01 11.91 7.77
CA GLU A 299 1.71 11.71 8.41
C GLU A 299 0.72 11.09 7.43
N SER A 300 -0.09 10.14 7.87
CA SER A 300 -1.18 9.54 7.09
C SER A 300 -2.46 10.37 7.16
N ILE A 301 -3.45 9.96 6.38
CA ILE A 301 -4.81 10.53 6.43
C ILE A 301 -5.45 10.37 7.83
N LEU A 302 -5.08 9.35 8.60
CA LEU A 302 -5.53 9.13 9.99
C LEU A 302 -4.72 9.92 11.02
N GLY A 303 -3.59 10.51 10.66
CA GLY A 303 -2.66 11.17 11.58
C GLY A 303 -1.61 10.24 12.19
N SER A 304 -1.54 8.95 11.79
CA SER A 304 -0.41 8.10 12.16
C SER A 304 0.85 8.54 11.41
N VAL A 305 2.03 8.26 11.98
CA VAL A 305 3.30 8.79 11.47
C VAL A 305 4.28 7.67 11.19
N PHE A 306 4.95 7.73 10.04
CA PHE A 306 6.19 7.02 9.78
C PHE A 306 7.36 7.99 9.80
N GLU A 307 8.49 7.54 10.34
CA GLU A 307 9.75 8.21 10.23
C GLU A 307 10.56 7.59 9.10
N GLY A 308 11.01 8.41 8.18
CA GLY A 308 11.79 8.00 7.02
C GLY A 308 13.16 8.66 7.00
N SER A 309 14.18 7.92 6.60
CA SER A 309 15.52 8.43 6.33
C SER A 309 16.11 7.70 5.12
N VAL A 310 17.25 8.16 4.64
CA VAL A 310 17.93 7.54 3.50
C VAL A 310 19.41 7.34 3.83
N ARG A 311 19.99 6.28 3.23
CA ARG A 311 21.43 6.09 3.11
C ARG A 311 21.82 5.79 1.67
N LEU A 312 23.06 5.97 1.35
CA LEU A 312 23.62 5.57 0.07
C LEU A 312 24.37 4.24 0.23
N ASP A 313 24.21 3.37 -0.77
CA ASP A 313 24.96 2.14 -0.93
C ASP A 313 25.53 2.12 -2.36
N GLY A 314 26.74 2.61 -2.53
CA GLY A 314 27.24 3.01 -3.84
C GLY A 314 26.36 4.10 -4.42
N ASP A 315 25.83 3.87 -5.62
CA ASP A 315 24.90 4.77 -6.31
C ASP A 315 23.43 4.52 -5.96
N GLN A 316 23.15 3.53 -5.11
CA GLN A 316 21.79 3.18 -4.74
C GLN A 316 21.31 3.96 -3.51
N LEU A 317 20.13 4.53 -3.60
CA LEU A 317 19.46 5.16 -2.46
C LEU A 317 18.61 4.10 -1.74
N ILE A 318 18.93 3.84 -0.49
CA ILE A 318 18.23 2.88 0.36
C ILE A 318 17.41 3.65 1.39
N PRO A 319 16.09 3.70 1.24
CA PRO A 319 15.23 4.26 2.26
C PRO A 319 15.12 3.34 3.47
N ARG A 320 15.04 3.95 4.65
CA ARG A 320 14.69 3.32 5.92
C ARG A 320 13.40 3.92 6.43
N VAL A 321 12.43 3.08 6.75
CA VAL A 321 11.11 3.50 7.26
C VAL A 321 10.89 2.87 8.62
N THR A 322 10.47 3.67 9.59
CA THR A 322 10.16 3.26 10.95
C THR A 322 8.70 3.54 11.25
N GLY A 323 8.02 2.56 11.84
CA GLY A 323 6.64 2.68 12.30
C GLY A 323 6.33 1.72 13.43
N THR A 324 5.08 1.75 13.91
CA THR A 324 4.59 0.88 14.97
C THR A 324 3.40 0.05 14.50
N ALA A 325 3.34 -1.20 14.97
CA ALA A 325 2.20 -2.08 14.72
C ALA A 325 1.71 -2.71 16.03
N TYR A 326 0.46 -3.14 16.01
CA TYR A 326 -0.19 -3.77 17.17
C TYR A 326 -0.95 -5.01 16.69
N VAL A 327 -0.69 -6.16 17.32
CA VAL A 327 -1.48 -7.37 17.12
C VAL A 327 -2.88 -7.15 17.67
N THR A 328 -3.89 -7.51 16.90
CA THR A 328 -5.30 -7.28 17.24
C THR A 328 -6.09 -8.56 17.42
N ALA A 329 -5.70 -9.65 16.78
CA ALA A 329 -6.37 -10.95 16.91
C ALA A 329 -5.46 -12.11 16.52
N GLU A 330 -5.73 -13.28 17.11
CA GLU A 330 -5.35 -14.60 16.62
C GLU A 330 -6.63 -15.37 16.27
N ALA A 331 -6.69 -15.97 15.10
CA ALA A 331 -7.89 -16.69 14.68
C ALA A 331 -7.57 -17.87 13.75
N THR A 332 -8.58 -18.73 13.58
CA THR A 332 -8.57 -19.79 12.58
C THR A 332 -9.71 -19.54 11.60
N LEU A 333 -9.37 -19.25 10.36
CA LEU A 333 -10.35 -19.19 9.28
C LEU A 333 -10.78 -20.63 8.92
N LEU A 334 -12.06 -20.79 8.68
CA LEU A 334 -12.67 -22.08 8.32
C LEU A 334 -13.18 -21.99 6.89
N LEU A 335 -12.67 -22.87 6.03
CA LEU A 335 -13.16 -23.03 4.67
C LEU A 335 -13.93 -24.35 4.62
N ASP A 336 -15.25 -24.26 4.75
CA ASP A 336 -16.15 -25.42 4.69
C ASP A 336 -16.49 -25.69 3.21
N PRO A 337 -16.23 -26.89 2.68
CA PRO A 337 -16.61 -27.25 1.30
C PRO A 337 -18.11 -27.11 1.00
N ALA A 338 -18.96 -27.07 2.01
CA ALA A 338 -20.41 -26.86 1.85
C ALA A 338 -20.79 -25.38 1.77
N ASP A 339 -19.89 -24.46 2.14
CA ASP A 339 -20.13 -23.02 2.04
C ASP A 339 -19.95 -22.52 0.60
N PRO A 340 -21.00 -21.97 -0.05
CA PRO A 340 -20.89 -21.46 -1.42
C PRO A 340 -19.90 -20.27 -1.54
N PHE A 341 -19.57 -19.62 -0.43
CA PHE A 341 -18.60 -18.50 -0.37
C PHE A 341 -17.27 -18.90 0.26
N GLN A 342 -16.97 -20.21 0.33
CA GLN A 342 -15.72 -20.68 0.95
C GLN A 342 -14.45 -20.04 0.36
N MET A 343 -14.48 -19.66 -0.94
CA MET A 343 -13.35 -19.02 -1.62
C MET A 343 -13.44 -17.49 -1.63
N GLY A 344 -14.28 -16.90 -0.78
CA GLY A 344 -14.48 -15.45 -0.72
C GLY A 344 -15.34 -14.92 -1.86
N ILE A 345 -15.80 -13.67 -1.70
CA ILE A 345 -16.53 -12.94 -2.72
C ILE A 345 -15.51 -12.21 -3.60
N ARG A 346 -15.51 -12.54 -4.88
CA ARG A 346 -14.65 -11.92 -5.89
C ARG A 346 -15.48 -10.93 -6.71
N VAL A 347 -15.03 -9.70 -6.83
CA VAL A 347 -15.66 -8.63 -7.61
C VAL A 347 -14.97 -8.51 -8.97
#